data_7157975dfad3a87bb7c48fd55cd586aa
#
_entry.id   7157975dfad3a87bb7c48fd55cd586aa
#
_cell.length_a   1.000
_cell.length_b   1.000
_cell.length_c   1.000
_cell.angle_alpha   90.00
_cell.angle_beta   90.00
_cell.angle_gamma   90.00
#
_symmetry.space_group_name_H-M   'P 1'
#
loop_
_entity.id
_entity.type
_entity.pdbx_description
1 polymer ?
#
loop_
_entity_poly.entity_id
_entity_poly.type
_entity_poly.pdbx_seq_one_letter_code
_entity_poly.pdbx_strand_id
1 'polypeptide(L)'
;AGLAPVHVSLNAQQFVGNASEETGFTYYVHSVVSEVSPTSGPRAGGTLVNVSGVGFADGSHYICAFGAQLVPASFAYSENAGLGGASVISCYSPAVAEGGAPVALEVSLNAQQYTVEAHGFRYHGLPVVSGFSPSSGPAVGATLVVVSGGAFDGGSDYRCRWGGCGSCATEWSCGACVVNGTFGEGEGGEQTVTCESPSLAGVEAGASAAAVLLEVSLNSQEYTASNASGGRVPVSGRGPEGWAELLYEYYAPPVMAGVSPALGPHEGATALRLSGSALGGAGSHLKCRFNRSETAATLDAGSAELRCASAAVAAAAAAPAGPGFATLQVSLNGQQFEASVVQYGYHEQVEVLSLSPSAGPAVGGTTVVVSGLRLDIGDTITYPDYRCAFGDTCASCGWSTPTLPKFWGGKYSAGCDCTTVVPATLTHGGTALTCVTPTTVAGSPAVEVSLNAQDYSNSSDPVPFVFGAPLDLDALLAQIILDGGRRLKQAGTEPGAGVRRLGDVAETEAAFVQAGIVPISPTSGPMLGDTLLTLYLPGFNFGSGYQCKFDERKAPLAPITVPATYREASERLTCYTPALPRTG
;
A
#
# COMPACT_ATOMS: atom_id res chain seq x y z
N ALA A 1 -36.82 56.30 -30.05
CA ALA A 1 -36.42 56.96 -28.84
C ALA A 1 -36.11 58.44 -29.14
N GLY A 2 -36.53 59.32 -28.28
CA GLY A 2 -36.25 60.74 -28.46
C GLY A 2 -36.86 61.58 -27.35
N LEU A 3 -36.35 62.81 -27.21
CA LEU A 3 -36.85 63.81 -26.28
C LEU A 3 -38.06 64.52 -26.89
N ALA A 4 -39.14 64.59 -26.18
CA ALA A 4 -40.34 65.37 -26.52
C ALA A 4 -40.58 66.42 -25.44
N PRO A 5 -40.71 67.71 -25.82
CA PRO A 5 -40.99 68.76 -24.86
C PRO A 5 -42.41 68.57 -24.25
N VAL A 6 -42.53 68.79 -22.94
CA VAL A 6 -43.78 68.70 -22.22
C VAL A 6 -44.31 70.06 -21.93
N HIS A 7 -45.55 70.38 -22.41
CA HIS A 7 -46.23 71.61 -22.17
C HIS A 7 -47.50 71.40 -21.34
N VAL A 8 -47.73 72.23 -20.39
CA VAL A 8 -48.91 72.17 -19.51
C VAL A 8 -49.89 73.34 -19.79
N SER A 9 -51.12 73.04 -19.86
CA SER A 9 -52.20 74.07 -19.97
C SER A 9 -53.14 73.94 -18.79
N LEU A 10 -53.50 75.07 -18.19
CA LEU A 10 -54.52 75.14 -17.13
C LEU A 10 -55.95 75.38 -17.66
N ASN A 11 -56.09 75.81 -18.93
CA ASN A 11 -57.35 76.14 -19.56
C ASN A 11 -57.58 75.44 -20.92
N ALA A 12 -56.78 74.48 -21.25
CA ALA A 12 -56.75 73.72 -22.54
C ALA A 12 -56.52 74.59 -23.79
N GLN A 13 -56.13 75.87 -23.66
CA GLN A 13 -55.86 76.77 -24.79
C GLN A 13 -54.43 77.32 -24.77
N GLN A 14 -53.99 77.83 -23.63
CA GLN A 14 -52.62 78.38 -23.52
C GLN A 14 -51.71 77.32 -22.87
N PHE A 15 -50.72 76.92 -23.57
CA PHE A 15 -49.72 75.99 -23.09
C PHE A 15 -48.46 76.74 -22.64
N VAL A 16 -48.00 76.41 -21.43
CA VAL A 16 -46.79 76.98 -20.84
C VAL A 16 -45.76 75.91 -20.83
N GLY A 17 -44.58 76.20 -21.33
CA GLY A 17 -43.39 75.32 -21.37
C GLY A 17 -42.38 75.91 -22.30
N ASN A 18 -41.15 76.02 -21.87
CA ASN A 18 -40.01 76.28 -22.76
C ASN A 18 -39.56 74.95 -23.35
N ALA A 19 -39.28 74.94 -24.66
CA ALA A 19 -38.67 73.81 -25.35
C ALA A 19 -37.18 73.68 -24.97
N SER A 20 -36.88 73.69 -23.65
CA SER A 20 -35.54 73.42 -23.16
C SER A 20 -35.40 71.92 -22.86
N GLU A 21 -34.25 71.37 -22.98
CA GLU A 21 -33.96 69.98 -22.68
C GLU A 21 -34.32 69.57 -21.24
N GLU A 22 -34.40 70.57 -20.32
CA GLU A 22 -34.73 70.36 -18.91
C GLU A 22 -36.22 70.03 -18.62
N THR A 23 -37.13 70.28 -19.56
CA THR A 23 -38.58 70.02 -19.43
C THR A 23 -39.09 68.98 -20.42
N GLY A 24 -38.23 68.18 -20.99
CA GLY A 24 -38.57 67.15 -21.94
C GLY A 24 -38.83 65.78 -21.32
N PHE A 25 -39.74 65.04 -21.92
CA PHE A 25 -39.98 63.65 -21.63
C PHE A 25 -39.22 62.78 -22.65
N THR A 26 -38.35 61.87 -22.14
CA THR A 26 -37.56 60.99 -23.01
C THR A 26 -38.31 59.68 -23.25
N TYR A 27 -38.63 59.41 -24.50
CA TYR A 27 -39.16 58.13 -24.93
C TYR A 27 -37.98 57.20 -25.22
N TYR A 28 -37.89 56.07 -24.53
CA TYR A 28 -36.91 55.01 -24.78
C TYR A 28 -37.53 53.84 -25.55
N VAL A 29 -36.73 53.03 -26.23
CA VAL A 29 -37.22 51.83 -26.91
C VAL A 29 -37.60 50.76 -25.89
N HIS A 30 -38.47 49.84 -26.30
CA HIS A 30 -38.85 48.71 -25.43
C HIS A 30 -37.61 47.94 -25.03
N SER A 31 -37.45 47.75 -23.72
CA SER A 31 -36.30 47.05 -23.13
C SER A 31 -36.55 45.56 -23.11
N VAL A 32 -35.55 44.78 -23.55
CA VAL A 32 -35.58 43.30 -23.58
C VAL A 32 -34.39 42.77 -22.81
N VAL A 33 -34.62 41.93 -21.82
CA VAL A 33 -33.57 41.21 -21.09
C VAL A 33 -33.16 39.98 -21.89
N SER A 34 -31.90 39.85 -22.15
CA SER A 34 -31.31 38.71 -22.88
C SER A 34 -30.73 37.69 -21.95
N GLU A 35 -30.07 38.14 -20.86
CA GLU A 35 -29.34 37.27 -19.94
C GLU A 35 -29.29 37.87 -18.52
N VAL A 36 -29.28 36.99 -17.53
CA VAL A 36 -29.11 37.34 -16.11
C VAL A 36 -27.95 36.48 -15.55
N SER A 37 -26.99 37.11 -14.92
CA SER A 37 -25.82 36.39 -14.34
C SER A 37 -25.38 37.04 -13.03
N PRO A 38 -25.28 36.26 -11.93
CA PRO A 38 -25.76 34.88 -11.76
C PRO A 38 -27.29 34.83 -11.63
N THR A 39 -27.87 33.64 -11.84
CA THR A 39 -29.30 33.39 -11.66
C THR A 39 -29.66 32.85 -10.28
N SER A 40 -28.70 32.83 -9.35
CA SER A 40 -28.92 32.42 -7.96
C SER A 40 -28.11 33.23 -6.97
N GLY A 41 -28.53 33.24 -5.72
CA GLY A 41 -27.82 33.88 -4.62
C GLY A 41 -28.33 33.45 -3.24
N PRO A 42 -27.58 33.76 -2.17
CA PRO A 42 -27.97 33.41 -0.82
C PRO A 42 -29.22 34.23 -0.39
N ARG A 43 -30.03 33.64 0.49
CA ARG A 43 -31.19 34.32 1.11
C ARG A 43 -30.84 35.60 1.84
N ALA A 44 -29.58 35.72 2.29
CA ALA A 44 -29.09 36.94 2.92
C ALA A 44 -29.04 38.14 1.96
N GLY A 45 -29.17 37.90 0.64
CA GLY A 45 -29.01 38.89 -0.41
C GLY A 45 -27.54 39.28 -0.62
N GLY A 46 -27.35 40.41 -1.34
CA GLY A 46 -26.01 40.96 -1.55
C GLY A 46 -25.28 40.44 -2.79
N THR A 47 -25.88 39.51 -3.53
CA THR A 47 -25.30 39.05 -4.82
C THR A 47 -25.40 40.15 -5.86
N LEU A 48 -24.28 40.51 -6.50
CA LEU A 48 -24.28 41.45 -7.62
C LEU A 48 -24.82 40.75 -8.87
N VAL A 49 -26.01 41.12 -9.30
CA VAL A 49 -26.68 40.54 -10.47
C VAL A 49 -26.54 41.49 -11.64
N ASN A 50 -25.96 41.00 -12.74
CA ASN A 50 -25.83 41.69 -13.99
C ASN A 50 -26.92 41.21 -14.95
N VAL A 51 -27.70 42.15 -15.42
CA VAL A 51 -28.78 41.94 -16.39
C VAL A 51 -28.35 42.53 -17.70
N SER A 52 -28.10 41.70 -18.70
CA SER A 52 -27.70 42.10 -20.03
C SER A 52 -28.91 42.12 -20.96
N GLY A 53 -28.94 43.10 -21.88
CA GLY A 53 -30.04 43.22 -22.80
C GLY A 53 -29.91 44.36 -23.77
N VAL A 54 -31.02 44.70 -24.40
CA VAL A 54 -31.11 45.82 -25.34
C VAL A 54 -32.18 46.83 -24.90
N GLY A 55 -31.99 48.10 -25.33
CA GLY A 55 -32.94 49.17 -25.01
C GLY A 55 -32.85 49.69 -23.57
N PHE A 56 -31.72 49.49 -22.87
CA PHE A 56 -31.55 49.93 -21.46
C PHE A 56 -31.04 51.39 -21.35
N ALA A 57 -30.70 52.05 -22.45
CA ALA A 57 -30.32 53.44 -22.43
C ALA A 57 -31.50 54.38 -22.18
N ASP A 58 -31.18 55.61 -21.82
CA ASP A 58 -32.12 56.73 -21.67
C ASP A 58 -33.15 56.59 -20.52
N GLY A 59 -32.90 55.66 -19.57
CA GLY A 59 -33.68 55.52 -18.33
C GLY A 59 -33.39 56.65 -17.34
N SER A 60 -34.42 57.04 -16.57
CA SER A 60 -34.31 58.04 -15.50
C SER A 60 -34.18 57.46 -14.10
N HIS A 61 -34.71 56.24 -13.85
CA HIS A 61 -34.75 55.56 -12.55
C HIS A 61 -34.67 54.06 -12.77
N TYR A 62 -33.47 53.50 -12.69
CA TYR A 62 -33.22 52.08 -12.87
C TYR A 62 -33.54 51.29 -11.59
N ILE A 63 -34.40 50.30 -11.72
CA ILE A 63 -34.86 49.41 -10.65
C ILE A 63 -34.77 47.95 -11.12
N CYS A 64 -34.31 47.05 -10.25
CA CYS A 64 -34.53 45.61 -10.40
C CYS A 64 -35.68 45.18 -9.46
N ALA A 65 -36.60 44.37 -9.97
CA ALA A 65 -37.67 43.74 -9.22
C ALA A 65 -37.36 42.24 -9.06
N PHE A 66 -37.13 41.80 -7.84
CA PHE A 66 -37.01 40.38 -7.47
C PHE A 66 -38.36 39.92 -6.90
N GLY A 67 -39.27 39.49 -7.75
CA GLY A 67 -40.65 39.29 -7.39
C GLY A 67 -41.30 40.59 -6.86
N ALA A 68 -41.71 40.63 -5.62
CA ALA A 68 -42.30 41.81 -5.01
C ALA A 68 -41.27 42.81 -4.41
N GLN A 69 -40.00 42.48 -4.38
CA GLN A 69 -38.94 43.32 -3.79
C GLN A 69 -38.25 44.17 -4.85
N LEU A 70 -38.22 45.48 -4.63
CA LEU A 70 -37.61 46.44 -5.53
C LEU A 70 -36.30 46.94 -4.96
N VAL A 71 -35.25 46.93 -5.77
CA VAL A 71 -33.91 47.43 -5.41
C VAL A 71 -33.40 48.41 -6.45
N PRO A 72 -32.67 49.46 -6.04
CA PRO A 72 -32.00 50.36 -6.98
C PRO A 72 -31.02 49.61 -7.89
N ALA A 73 -30.93 50.04 -9.11
CA ALA A 73 -30.01 49.49 -10.09
C ALA A 73 -29.17 50.59 -10.74
N SER A 74 -28.02 50.20 -11.27
CA SER A 74 -27.09 51.04 -12.06
C SER A 74 -27.03 50.55 -13.49
N PHE A 75 -26.97 51.51 -14.41
CA PHE A 75 -26.80 51.22 -15.84
C PHE A 75 -25.34 51.46 -16.25
N ALA A 76 -24.77 50.52 -17.00
CA ALA A 76 -23.49 50.66 -17.64
C ALA A 76 -23.55 50.28 -19.13
N TYR A 77 -22.92 51.07 -19.98
CA TYR A 77 -22.78 50.78 -21.36
C TYR A 77 -21.32 50.40 -21.66
N SER A 78 -21.10 49.26 -22.30
CA SER A 78 -19.78 48.81 -22.72
C SER A 78 -19.63 48.87 -24.22
N GLU A 79 -18.79 49.77 -24.72
CA GLU A 79 -18.47 49.91 -26.15
C GLU A 79 -17.66 48.72 -26.69
N ASN A 80 -17.01 47.91 -25.81
CA ASN A 80 -16.08 46.86 -26.20
C ASN A 80 -16.71 45.46 -26.37
N ALA A 81 -18.02 45.32 -26.29
CA ALA A 81 -18.71 44.05 -26.50
C ALA A 81 -19.11 43.87 -27.97
N GLY A 82 -18.15 43.60 -28.86
CA GLY A 82 -18.41 43.19 -30.25
C GLY A 82 -19.36 44.12 -31.04
N LEU A 83 -19.65 43.84 -32.29
CA LEU A 83 -20.49 44.65 -33.19
C LEU A 83 -21.96 44.87 -32.70
N GLY A 84 -22.15 45.47 -31.52
CA GLY A 84 -23.52 45.73 -31.02
C GLY A 84 -23.63 46.34 -29.62
N GLY A 85 -22.53 46.65 -28.92
CA GLY A 85 -22.55 47.30 -27.60
C GLY A 85 -23.49 46.60 -26.58
N ALA A 86 -22.96 45.97 -25.55
CA ALA A 86 -23.79 45.36 -24.53
C ALA A 86 -24.21 46.40 -23.48
N SER A 87 -25.51 46.57 -23.28
CA SER A 87 -26.08 47.34 -22.19
C SER A 87 -26.30 46.43 -20.98
N VAL A 88 -25.80 46.84 -19.83
CA VAL A 88 -25.91 46.06 -18.58
C VAL A 88 -26.56 46.91 -17.48
N ILE A 89 -27.55 46.34 -16.84
CA ILE A 89 -28.12 46.85 -15.58
C ILE A 89 -27.59 45.96 -14.45
N SER A 90 -26.96 46.55 -13.44
CA SER A 90 -26.44 45.85 -12.27
C SER A 90 -27.18 46.23 -11.03
N CYS A 91 -27.57 45.24 -10.23
CA CYS A 91 -28.26 45.44 -8.96
C CYS A 91 -27.85 44.37 -7.94
N TYR A 92 -28.02 44.66 -6.66
CA TYR A 92 -27.77 43.69 -5.59
C TYR A 92 -29.04 42.97 -5.22
N SER A 93 -29.02 41.64 -5.12
CA SER A 93 -30.19 40.88 -4.68
C SER A 93 -30.59 41.27 -3.25
N PRO A 94 -31.89 41.49 -2.96
CA PRO A 94 -32.37 41.78 -1.62
C PRO A 94 -32.36 40.53 -0.72
N ALA A 95 -32.35 40.74 0.61
CA ALA A 95 -32.51 39.63 1.56
C ALA A 95 -33.97 39.13 1.58
N VAL A 96 -34.16 37.81 1.68
CA VAL A 96 -35.46 37.16 1.76
C VAL A 96 -35.56 36.23 2.96
N ALA A 97 -36.72 36.13 3.58
CA ALA A 97 -36.94 35.23 4.72
C ALA A 97 -37.04 33.76 4.27
N GLU A 98 -37.64 33.50 3.12
CA GLU A 98 -37.86 32.18 2.56
C GLU A 98 -37.30 32.10 1.14
N GLY A 99 -36.84 30.93 0.71
CA GLY A 99 -36.31 30.69 -0.62
C GLY A 99 -36.71 29.30 -1.08
N GLY A 100 -36.41 28.98 -2.31
CA GLY A 100 -36.65 27.65 -2.91
C GLY A 100 -37.21 27.73 -4.32
N ALA A 101 -38.37 28.30 -4.53
CA ALA A 101 -38.89 28.57 -5.87
C ALA A 101 -38.17 29.79 -6.49
N PRO A 102 -37.86 29.79 -7.80
CA PRO A 102 -37.34 30.97 -8.47
C PRO A 102 -38.35 32.11 -8.41
N VAL A 103 -37.86 33.33 -8.13
CA VAL A 103 -38.66 34.57 -8.26
C VAL A 103 -38.40 35.20 -9.63
N ALA A 104 -39.37 35.91 -10.17
CA ALA A 104 -39.20 36.67 -11.40
C ALA A 104 -38.23 37.85 -11.16
N LEU A 105 -37.21 37.99 -12.01
CA LEU A 105 -36.38 39.17 -12.07
C LEU A 105 -36.75 39.99 -13.31
N GLU A 106 -37.15 41.21 -13.08
CA GLU A 106 -37.53 42.18 -14.08
C GLU A 106 -36.78 43.49 -13.85
N VAL A 107 -36.61 44.30 -14.90
CA VAL A 107 -35.97 45.60 -14.79
C VAL A 107 -36.93 46.72 -15.22
N SER A 108 -36.78 47.86 -14.60
CA SER A 108 -37.46 49.08 -14.98
C SER A 108 -36.47 50.21 -15.19
N LEU A 109 -36.72 51.04 -16.21
CA LEU A 109 -35.89 52.20 -16.54
C LEU A 109 -36.45 53.48 -15.93
N ASN A 110 -37.71 53.48 -15.45
CA ASN A 110 -38.40 54.64 -14.92
C ASN A 110 -39.15 54.37 -13.60
N ALA A 111 -38.91 53.24 -12.97
CA ALA A 111 -39.57 52.80 -11.75
C ALA A 111 -41.09 52.58 -11.84
N GLN A 112 -41.65 52.51 -13.05
CA GLN A 112 -43.10 52.36 -13.28
C GLN A 112 -43.44 51.17 -14.20
N GLN A 113 -42.76 51.06 -15.33
CA GLN A 113 -42.95 49.97 -16.27
C GLN A 113 -41.78 49.01 -16.19
N TYR A 114 -42.08 47.72 -16.08
CA TYR A 114 -41.11 46.62 -15.96
C TYR A 114 -41.06 45.80 -17.26
N THR A 115 -39.92 45.14 -17.51
CA THR A 115 -39.80 44.19 -18.61
C THR A 115 -40.79 43.06 -18.45
N VAL A 116 -41.26 42.49 -19.56
CA VAL A 116 -42.24 41.38 -19.53
C VAL A 116 -41.59 39.98 -19.54
N GLU A 117 -40.31 39.93 -19.93
CA GLU A 117 -39.53 38.70 -19.88
C GLU A 117 -39.05 38.51 -18.45
N ALA A 118 -39.72 37.62 -17.73
CA ALA A 118 -39.35 37.26 -16.36
C ALA A 118 -38.24 36.20 -16.37
N HIS A 119 -37.06 36.61 -15.99
CA HIS A 119 -35.95 35.66 -15.76
C HIS A 119 -36.02 35.15 -14.31
N GLY A 120 -35.85 33.84 -14.12
CA GLY A 120 -35.88 33.24 -12.78
C GLY A 120 -34.60 33.53 -12.00
N PHE A 121 -34.72 34.09 -10.79
CA PHE A 121 -33.63 34.18 -9.83
C PHE A 121 -33.98 33.31 -8.62
N ARG A 122 -33.03 32.39 -8.24
CA ARG A 122 -33.26 31.44 -7.16
C ARG A 122 -32.50 31.83 -5.91
N TYR A 123 -33.19 31.87 -4.77
CA TYR A 123 -32.56 32.04 -3.47
C TYR A 123 -32.27 30.70 -2.84
N HIS A 124 -30.98 30.42 -2.55
CA HIS A 124 -30.54 29.21 -1.85
C HIS A 124 -30.23 29.46 -0.38
N GLY A 125 -30.19 28.40 0.42
CA GLY A 125 -29.72 28.43 1.81
C GLY A 125 -28.23 28.73 1.88
N LEU A 126 -27.72 28.92 3.10
CA LEU A 126 -26.26 28.95 3.30
C LEU A 126 -25.73 27.52 3.12
N PRO A 127 -24.81 27.29 2.20
CA PRO A 127 -24.19 25.97 2.03
C PRO A 127 -23.39 25.59 3.27
N VAL A 128 -23.51 24.32 3.67
CA VAL A 128 -22.79 23.76 4.80
C VAL A 128 -21.91 22.61 4.29
N VAL A 129 -20.60 22.71 4.43
CA VAL A 129 -19.66 21.64 4.07
C VAL A 129 -19.49 20.73 5.28
N SER A 130 -19.74 19.43 5.11
CA SER A 130 -19.52 18.39 6.13
C SER A 130 -18.12 17.76 6.04
N GLY A 131 -17.53 17.74 4.85
CA GLY A 131 -16.20 17.19 4.58
C GLY A 131 -15.88 17.15 3.11
N PHE A 132 -14.72 16.59 2.79
CA PHE A 132 -14.33 16.33 1.40
C PHE A 132 -13.36 15.15 1.32
N SER A 133 -13.32 14.49 0.16
CA SER A 133 -12.46 13.34 -0.10
C SER A 133 -12.00 13.33 -1.58
N PRO A 134 -10.70 13.05 -1.81
CA PRO A 134 -9.62 12.91 -0.83
C PRO A 134 -9.25 14.26 -0.19
N SER A 135 -8.65 14.22 1.00
CA SER A 135 -8.24 15.44 1.73
C SER A 135 -6.86 15.96 1.32
N SER A 136 -6.21 15.29 0.37
CA SER A 136 -4.87 15.66 -0.10
C SER A 136 -4.67 15.30 -1.56
N GLY A 137 -3.68 15.95 -2.19
CA GLY A 137 -3.28 15.64 -3.57
C GLY A 137 -1.89 16.18 -3.91
N PRO A 138 -1.32 15.72 -5.04
CA PRO A 138 -0.03 16.20 -5.47
C PRO A 138 -0.08 17.68 -5.88
N ALA A 139 1.02 18.38 -5.68
CA ALA A 139 1.14 19.81 -6.00
C ALA A 139 0.95 20.13 -7.50
N VAL A 140 1.07 19.14 -8.37
CA VAL A 140 0.74 19.28 -9.80
C VAL A 140 -0.76 19.43 -10.06
N GLY A 141 -1.61 19.17 -9.06
CA GLY A 141 -3.07 19.28 -9.15
C GLY A 141 -3.74 18.05 -9.75
N ALA A 142 -4.87 18.27 -10.44
CA ALA A 142 -5.68 17.25 -11.12
C ALA A 142 -6.29 16.15 -10.21
N THR A 143 -6.43 16.43 -8.90
CA THR A 143 -7.16 15.55 -7.99
C THR A 143 -8.64 15.92 -8.02
N LEU A 144 -9.50 14.94 -8.31
CA LEU A 144 -10.95 15.11 -8.20
C LEU A 144 -11.36 15.05 -6.73
N VAL A 145 -11.75 16.19 -6.18
CA VAL A 145 -12.19 16.34 -4.78
C VAL A 145 -13.70 16.43 -4.74
N VAL A 146 -14.31 15.50 -4.03
CA VAL A 146 -15.75 15.47 -3.77
C VAL A 146 -15.99 16.16 -2.43
N VAL A 147 -16.61 17.33 -2.47
CA VAL A 147 -17.03 18.09 -1.27
C VAL A 147 -18.46 17.69 -0.94
N SER A 148 -18.67 17.13 0.25
CA SER A 148 -19.97 16.70 0.75
C SER A 148 -20.56 17.72 1.68
N GLY A 149 -21.91 17.86 1.67
CA GLY A 149 -22.56 18.82 2.54
C GLY A 149 -24.06 18.89 2.39
N GLY A 150 -24.60 20.06 2.70
CA GLY A 150 -26.01 20.36 2.58
C GLY A 150 -26.27 21.76 2.07
N ALA A 151 -27.49 21.98 1.55
CA ALA A 151 -27.94 23.23 0.91
C ALA A 151 -27.04 23.62 -0.28
N PHE A 152 -26.54 22.63 -1.03
CA PHE A 152 -25.81 22.86 -2.28
C PHE A 152 -26.74 22.97 -3.49
N ASP A 153 -28.01 22.59 -3.34
CA ASP A 153 -29.00 22.73 -4.38
C ASP A 153 -29.33 24.20 -4.69
N GLY A 154 -29.76 24.46 -5.90
CA GLY A 154 -30.21 25.79 -6.32
C GLY A 154 -29.14 26.77 -6.72
N GLY A 155 -27.90 26.30 -6.84
CA GLY A 155 -26.81 27.08 -7.42
C GLY A 155 -26.93 27.25 -8.94
N SER A 156 -26.31 28.29 -9.47
CA SER A 156 -26.27 28.61 -10.91
C SER A 156 -24.87 28.53 -11.52
N ASP A 157 -23.79 28.67 -10.71
CA ASP A 157 -22.39 28.63 -11.13
C ASP A 157 -21.53 28.13 -9.97
N TYR A 158 -21.34 26.80 -9.92
CA TYR A 158 -20.58 26.15 -8.87
C TYR A 158 -19.09 26.33 -9.07
N ARG A 159 -18.39 26.77 -8.03
CA ARG A 159 -16.96 26.99 -8.01
C ARG A 159 -16.34 26.45 -6.73
N CYS A 160 -15.10 25.94 -6.85
CA CYS A 160 -14.24 25.68 -5.70
C CYS A 160 -13.05 26.63 -5.73
N ARG A 161 -12.67 27.14 -4.55
CA ARG A 161 -11.51 28.00 -4.37
C ARG A 161 -10.56 27.39 -3.37
N TRP A 162 -9.29 27.26 -3.77
CA TRP A 162 -8.19 26.85 -2.89
C TRP A 162 -7.45 28.10 -2.41
N GLY A 163 -7.46 28.34 -1.10
CA GLY A 163 -6.71 29.44 -0.49
C GLY A 163 -5.19 29.26 -0.60
N GLY A 164 -4.43 30.35 -0.54
CA GLY A 164 -2.96 30.29 -0.48
C GLY A 164 -2.23 30.18 -1.83
N CYS A 165 -2.91 30.25 -2.95
CA CYS A 165 -2.26 30.43 -4.24
C CYS A 165 -1.53 31.79 -4.28
N GLY A 166 -0.26 31.81 -3.89
CA GLY A 166 0.68 32.90 -3.86
C GLY A 166 0.13 34.32 -3.99
N SER A 167 0.58 35.24 -3.18
CA SER A 167 0.07 36.62 -3.02
C SER A 167 -0.68 37.14 -4.25
N CYS A 168 -1.99 36.99 -4.25
CA CYS A 168 -2.83 37.65 -5.23
C CYS A 168 -2.72 39.15 -4.99
N ALA A 169 -1.94 39.84 -5.77
CA ALA A 169 -1.79 41.30 -5.66
C ALA A 169 -3.08 42.05 -6.05
N THR A 170 -4.01 41.37 -6.72
CA THR A 170 -5.36 41.88 -7.07
C THR A 170 -6.34 40.72 -7.16
N GLU A 171 -7.63 40.93 -6.85
CA GLU A 171 -8.71 39.93 -6.98
C GLU A 171 -8.79 39.27 -8.36
N TRP A 172 -8.28 39.92 -9.41
CA TRP A 172 -8.30 39.46 -10.81
C TRP A 172 -7.13 38.54 -11.18
N SER A 173 -6.09 38.47 -10.35
CA SER A 173 -4.92 37.61 -10.60
C SER A 173 -5.03 36.20 -10.01
N CYS A 174 -6.08 35.91 -9.23
CA CYS A 174 -6.31 34.64 -8.57
C CYS A 174 -7.08 33.60 -9.39
N GLY A 175 -7.24 33.80 -10.68
CA GLY A 175 -8.00 32.89 -11.56
C GLY A 175 -7.51 31.42 -11.58
N ALA A 176 -6.27 31.20 -11.20
CA ALA A 176 -5.70 29.83 -11.15
C ALA A 176 -6.16 29.01 -9.94
N CYS A 177 -6.69 29.64 -8.90
CA CYS A 177 -7.14 28.96 -7.67
C CYS A 177 -8.64 28.72 -7.60
N VAL A 178 -9.39 29.23 -8.53
CA VAL A 178 -10.82 29.03 -8.66
C VAL A 178 -11.09 28.13 -9.85
N VAL A 179 -11.73 27.01 -9.62
CA VAL A 179 -12.05 26.01 -10.65
C VAL A 179 -13.55 25.77 -10.71
N ASN A 180 -14.01 25.26 -11.84
CA ASN A 180 -15.42 24.87 -12.01
C ASN A 180 -15.76 23.70 -11.06
N GLY A 181 -16.92 23.77 -10.45
CA GLY A 181 -17.53 22.72 -9.67
C GLY A 181 -18.72 22.09 -10.40
N THR A 182 -18.99 20.83 -10.09
CA THR A 182 -20.16 20.11 -10.59
C THR A 182 -20.98 19.65 -9.40
N PHE A 183 -22.25 20.05 -9.36
CA PHE A 183 -23.20 19.58 -8.36
C PHE A 183 -23.62 18.14 -8.66
N GLY A 184 -23.77 17.35 -7.60
CA GLY A 184 -24.25 15.98 -7.65
C GLY A 184 -25.03 15.62 -6.38
N GLU A 185 -25.83 14.56 -6.48
CA GLU A 185 -26.49 13.94 -5.33
C GLU A 185 -25.89 12.55 -5.15
N GLY A 186 -25.31 12.31 -3.97
CA GLY A 186 -24.73 11.02 -3.59
C GLY A 186 -25.79 10.02 -3.12
N GLU A 187 -25.35 8.80 -2.81
CA GLU A 187 -26.21 7.77 -2.24
C GLU A 187 -26.78 8.25 -0.89
N GLY A 188 -28.10 8.13 -0.73
CA GLY A 188 -28.80 8.58 0.49
C GLY A 188 -29.21 10.07 0.51
N GLY A 189 -29.07 10.81 -0.60
CA GLY A 189 -29.48 12.20 -0.72
C GLY A 189 -28.44 13.19 -0.16
N GLU A 190 -27.20 12.76 0.05
CA GLU A 190 -26.09 13.65 0.36
C GLU A 190 -25.76 14.52 -0.85
N GLN A 191 -25.74 15.84 -0.64
CA GLN A 191 -25.39 16.78 -1.71
C GLN A 191 -23.88 16.92 -1.82
N THR A 192 -23.39 16.96 -3.06
CA THR A 192 -21.95 17.03 -3.33
C THR A 192 -21.64 18.11 -4.36
N VAL A 193 -20.43 18.67 -4.25
CA VAL A 193 -19.81 19.49 -5.30
C VAL A 193 -18.43 18.87 -5.61
N THR A 194 -18.23 18.46 -6.84
CA THR A 194 -16.97 17.87 -7.28
C THR A 194 -16.14 18.89 -8.05
N CYS A 195 -14.89 19.06 -7.62
CA CYS A 195 -13.95 19.99 -8.23
C CYS A 195 -12.59 19.31 -8.46
N GLU A 196 -11.88 19.74 -9.50
CA GLU A 196 -10.51 19.31 -9.75
C GLU A 196 -9.54 20.28 -9.06
N SER A 197 -8.58 19.76 -8.26
CA SER A 197 -7.61 20.62 -7.58
C SER A 197 -6.69 21.31 -8.59
N PRO A 198 -6.46 22.62 -8.49
CA PRO A 198 -5.50 23.32 -9.32
C PRO A 198 -4.06 22.95 -8.95
N SER A 199 -3.10 23.26 -9.83
CA SER A 199 -1.68 23.12 -9.48
C SER A 199 -1.25 24.23 -8.51
N LEU A 200 -0.40 23.87 -7.53
CA LEU A 200 0.18 24.80 -6.57
C LEU A 200 1.70 24.91 -6.83
N ALA A 201 2.16 26.06 -7.25
CA ALA A 201 3.59 26.31 -7.45
C ALA A 201 4.33 26.44 -6.11
N GLY A 202 5.57 25.93 -6.03
CA GLY A 202 6.46 26.10 -4.87
C GLY A 202 6.44 24.94 -3.89
N VAL A 203 5.68 23.86 -4.12
CA VAL A 203 5.78 22.61 -3.35
C VAL A 203 6.73 21.67 -4.09
N GLU A 204 8.02 21.77 -3.80
CA GLU A 204 9.07 20.94 -4.41
C GLU A 204 9.34 19.68 -3.57
N ALA A 205 10.05 18.71 -4.18
CA ALA A 205 10.48 17.50 -3.49
C ALA A 205 11.31 17.84 -2.25
N GLY A 206 10.80 17.45 -1.06
CA GLY A 206 11.42 17.75 0.23
C GLY A 206 10.79 18.93 0.98
N ALA A 207 9.85 19.68 0.38
CA ALA A 207 9.03 20.64 1.10
C ALA A 207 7.95 19.92 1.93
N SER A 208 7.66 20.47 3.11
CA SER A 208 6.50 20.05 3.89
C SER A 208 5.21 20.30 3.11
N ALA A 209 4.18 19.46 3.29
CA ALA A 209 2.87 19.65 2.69
C ALA A 209 2.33 21.06 2.96
N ALA A 210 1.75 21.68 1.94
CA ALA A 210 1.10 22.98 2.08
C ALA A 210 -0.40 22.75 2.31
N ALA A 211 -0.89 23.14 3.49
CA ALA A 211 -2.29 23.11 3.83
C ALA A 211 -2.99 24.39 3.36
N VAL A 212 -4.04 24.26 2.59
CA VAL A 212 -4.82 25.36 2.02
C VAL A 212 -6.31 25.21 2.34
N LEU A 213 -7.01 26.32 2.54
CA LEU A 213 -8.45 26.30 2.77
C LEU A 213 -9.18 25.97 1.47
N LEU A 214 -10.12 25.01 1.53
CA LEU A 214 -11.04 24.70 0.43
C LEU A 214 -12.41 25.32 0.69
N GLU A 215 -12.88 26.12 -0.25
CA GLU A 215 -14.16 26.84 -0.19
C GLU A 215 -15.01 26.52 -1.43
N VAL A 216 -16.32 26.53 -1.26
CA VAL A 216 -17.30 26.30 -2.32
C VAL A 216 -18.18 27.52 -2.52
N SER A 217 -18.47 27.88 -3.75
CA SER A 217 -19.49 28.86 -4.14
C SER A 217 -20.54 28.20 -5.02
N LEU A 218 -21.80 28.61 -4.84
CA LEU A 218 -22.91 28.14 -5.66
C LEU A 218 -23.26 29.10 -6.82
N ASN A 219 -22.66 30.29 -6.84
CA ASN A 219 -22.93 31.34 -7.83
C ASN A 219 -21.68 32.11 -8.25
N SER A 220 -20.49 31.58 -7.97
CA SER A 220 -19.18 32.18 -8.29
C SER A 220 -18.85 33.48 -7.55
N GLN A 221 -19.71 33.96 -6.65
CA GLN A 221 -19.48 35.20 -5.88
C GLN A 221 -19.30 34.96 -4.40
N GLU A 222 -20.28 34.34 -3.71
CA GLU A 222 -20.20 34.06 -2.29
C GLU A 222 -19.64 32.67 -2.02
N TYR A 223 -18.54 32.62 -1.28
CA TYR A 223 -17.87 31.36 -0.88
C TYR A 223 -18.19 30.98 0.57
N THR A 224 -18.17 29.68 0.88
CA THR A 224 -18.59 29.13 2.17
C THR A 224 -17.84 29.69 3.39
N ALA A 225 -16.59 30.10 3.25
CA ALA A 225 -15.81 30.70 4.33
C ALA A 225 -15.81 32.23 4.35
N SER A 226 -16.40 32.90 3.34
CA SER A 226 -16.35 34.37 3.19
C SER A 226 -17.42 35.12 3.95
N ASN A 227 -18.01 34.55 5.02
CA ASN A 227 -18.82 35.35 5.93
C ASN A 227 -17.96 36.42 6.59
N ALA A 228 -18.37 37.68 6.51
CA ALA A 228 -17.69 38.91 6.94
C ALA A 228 -17.22 38.96 8.41
N SER A 229 -17.19 37.85 9.11
CA SER A 229 -16.75 37.70 10.49
C SER A 229 -15.58 36.70 10.63
N GLY A 230 -14.84 36.37 9.56
CA GLY A 230 -13.75 35.38 9.64
C GLY A 230 -14.23 34.00 10.05
N GLY A 231 -15.41 33.61 9.56
CA GLY A 231 -16.19 32.51 10.10
C GLY A 231 -15.64 31.15 9.68
N ARG A 232 -15.23 30.44 10.67
CA ARG A 232 -15.02 28.99 10.67
C ARG A 232 -16.40 28.32 10.41
N VAL A 233 -16.43 27.32 9.53
CA VAL A 233 -17.65 26.55 9.24
C VAL A 233 -17.87 25.55 10.36
N PRO A 234 -19.09 25.39 10.94
CA PRO A 234 -19.36 24.35 11.92
C PRO A 234 -19.29 22.98 11.24
N VAL A 235 -18.35 22.13 11.68
CA VAL A 235 -18.28 20.73 11.27
C VAL A 235 -19.00 19.88 12.31
N SER A 236 -20.07 19.19 11.90
CA SER A 236 -20.80 18.28 12.76
C SER A 236 -19.91 17.10 13.18
N GLY A 237 -19.61 16.99 14.49
CA GLY A 237 -18.97 15.80 15.07
C GLY A 237 -17.74 16.00 15.92
N ARG A 238 -17.29 17.22 16.20
CA ARG A 238 -16.25 17.51 17.20
C ARG A 238 -16.75 18.50 18.25
N GLY A 239 -16.29 18.31 19.49
CA GLY A 239 -16.73 18.90 20.76
C GLY A 239 -16.94 20.44 20.81
N PRO A 240 -17.08 21.07 21.97
CA PRO A 240 -17.66 22.41 22.15
C PRO A 240 -16.91 23.56 21.46
N GLU A 241 -15.76 23.28 20.81
CA GLU A 241 -15.03 24.23 19.97
C GLU A 241 -15.22 24.02 18.46
N GLY A 242 -16.15 23.24 18.04
CA GLY A 242 -16.80 22.89 16.76
C GLY A 242 -16.34 23.44 15.40
N TRP A 243 -15.13 23.94 15.27
CA TRP A 243 -14.59 24.58 14.08
C TRP A 243 -13.36 23.80 13.59
N ALA A 244 -13.53 22.87 12.65
CA ALA A 244 -12.39 22.32 11.92
C ALA A 244 -12.20 23.18 10.66
N GLU A 245 -10.98 23.63 10.46
CA GLU A 245 -10.60 24.21 9.18
C GLU A 245 -10.61 23.07 8.14
N LEU A 246 -11.33 23.28 7.04
CA LEU A 246 -11.38 22.36 5.92
C LEU A 246 -10.10 22.56 5.08
N LEU A 247 -8.99 22.01 5.58
CA LEU A 247 -7.69 22.16 4.96
C LEU A 247 -7.43 21.00 3.99
N TYR A 248 -7.20 21.36 2.74
CA TYR A 248 -6.69 20.46 1.71
C TYR A 248 -5.17 20.51 1.69
N GLU A 249 -4.52 19.36 1.70
CA GLU A 249 -3.07 19.27 1.78
C GLU A 249 -2.43 18.94 0.44
N TYR A 250 -1.62 19.85 -0.06
CA TYR A 250 -0.77 19.61 -1.23
C TYR A 250 0.54 18.98 -0.80
N TYR A 251 0.92 17.87 -1.43
CA TYR A 251 2.20 17.19 -1.20
C TYR A 251 3.06 17.16 -2.49
N ALA A 252 4.37 17.08 -2.31
CA ALA A 252 5.28 16.81 -3.41
C ALA A 252 5.07 15.38 -3.92
N PRO A 253 5.10 15.13 -5.25
CA PRO A 253 5.00 13.79 -5.80
C PRO A 253 5.97 12.82 -5.13
N PRO A 254 5.52 11.64 -4.66
CA PRO A 254 6.40 10.65 -4.05
C PRO A 254 7.35 10.06 -5.10
N VAL A 255 8.59 9.74 -4.68
CA VAL A 255 9.56 9.05 -5.54
C VAL A 255 9.98 7.77 -4.86
N MET A 256 9.69 6.63 -5.48
CA MET A 256 10.11 5.33 -4.98
C MET A 256 11.58 5.05 -5.32
N ALA A 257 12.35 4.62 -4.32
CA ALA A 257 13.73 4.19 -4.46
C ALA A 257 13.86 2.66 -4.52
N GLY A 258 12.97 1.93 -3.81
CA GLY A 258 13.04 0.48 -3.78
C GLY A 258 11.88 -0.17 -3.04
N VAL A 259 11.83 -1.49 -3.15
CA VAL A 259 10.86 -2.37 -2.50
C VAL A 259 11.57 -3.56 -1.86
N SER A 260 11.14 -3.98 -0.67
CA SER A 260 11.66 -5.14 0.01
C SER A 260 10.52 -5.95 0.66
N PRO A 261 10.45 -7.27 0.37
CA PRO A 261 11.22 -8.00 -0.63
C PRO A 261 10.87 -7.55 -2.06
N ALA A 262 11.78 -7.80 -3.03
CA ALA A 262 11.59 -7.42 -4.42
C ALA A 262 10.83 -8.46 -5.25
N LEU A 263 10.48 -9.58 -4.63
CA LEU A 263 9.75 -10.69 -5.27
C LEU A 263 8.83 -11.40 -4.28
N GLY A 264 7.83 -12.10 -4.80
CA GLY A 264 6.95 -12.97 -4.03
C GLY A 264 6.10 -13.87 -4.92
N PRO A 265 5.29 -14.74 -4.32
CA PRO A 265 4.44 -15.66 -5.06
C PRO A 265 3.34 -14.93 -5.84
N HIS A 266 2.90 -15.53 -6.94
CA HIS A 266 1.88 -14.95 -7.81
C HIS A 266 0.49 -14.87 -7.16
N GLU A 267 0.24 -15.64 -6.11
CA GLU A 267 -0.95 -15.56 -5.26
C GLU A 267 -1.03 -14.23 -4.50
N GLY A 268 0.06 -13.49 -4.43
CA GLY A 268 0.16 -12.21 -3.73
C GLY A 268 0.29 -12.35 -2.23
N ALA A 269 -0.12 -11.29 -1.52
CA ALA A 269 -0.13 -11.19 -0.08
C ALA A 269 1.25 -11.09 0.61
N THR A 270 2.36 -11.01 -0.13
CA THR A 270 3.69 -10.71 0.42
C THR A 270 3.68 -9.32 1.05
N ALA A 271 4.11 -9.20 2.30
CA ALA A 271 4.17 -7.92 3.00
C ALA A 271 5.38 -7.10 2.50
N LEU A 272 5.12 -6.00 1.83
CA LEU A 272 6.13 -5.15 1.21
C LEU A 272 6.42 -3.91 2.05
N ARG A 273 7.68 -3.51 2.06
CA ARG A 273 8.18 -2.23 2.55
C ARG A 273 8.72 -1.43 1.38
N LEU A 274 8.21 -0.23 1.22
CA LEU A 274 8.55 0.67 0.14
C LEU A 274 9.37 1.83 0.68
N SER A 275 10.56 2.03 0.14
CA SER A 275 11.45 3.13 0.50
C SER A 275 11.51 4.17 -0.60
N GLY A 276 11.67 5.44 -0.21
CA GLY A 276 11.71 6.53 -1.17
C GLY A 276 11.70 7.89 -0.50
N SER A 277 11.49 8.93 -1.28
CA SER A 277 11.29 10.29 -0.79
C SER A 277 9.83 10.74 -0.95
N ALA A 278 9.40 11.65 -0.08
CA ALA A 278 8.03 12.18 -0.03
C ALA A 278 6.91 11.11 0.14
N LEU A 279 7.25 9.92 0.62
CA LEU A 279 6.28 8.85 0.92
C LEU A 279 5.47 9.15 2.19
N GLY A 280 6.03 9.93 3.12
CA GLY A 280 5.41 10.35 4.38
C GLY A 280 4.50 11.57 4.27
N GLY A 281 4.11 11.98 3.05
CA GLY A 281 3.17 13.08 2.85
C GLY A 281 1.80 12.78 3.46
N ALA A 282 0.98 13.82 3.61
CA ALA A 282 -0.36 13.76 4.21
C ALA A 282 -1.38 13.00 3.33
N GLY A 283 -1.10 11.72 3.07
CA GLY A 283 -1.96 10.87 2.26
C GLY A 283 -3.15 10.34 3.06
N SER A 284 -4.36 10.51 2.54
CA SER A 284 -5.59 9.98 3.15
C SER A 284 -6.05 8.65 2.57
N HIS A 285 -5.59 8.30 1.35
CA HIS A 285 -6.02 7.12 0.59
C HIS A 285 -4.82 6.43 -0.05
N LEU A 286 -3.96 5.87 0.81
CA LEU A 286 -2.71 5.25 0.39
C LEU A 286 -2.97 3.95 -0.37
N LYS A 287 -2.37 3.78 -1.55
CA LYS A 287 -2.47 2.58 -2.38
C LYS A 287 -1.14 2.21 -3.02
N CYS A 288 -0.93 0.90 -3.20
CA CYS A 288 0.06 0.33 -4.09
C CYS A 288 -0.64 -0.21 -5.34
N ARG A 289 -0.03 -0.05 -6.51
CA ARG A 289 -0.53 -0.60 -7.77
C ARG A 289 0.54 -1.42 -8.47
N PHE A 290 0.20 -2.68 -8.76
CA PHE A 290 1.00 -3.65 -9.50
C PHE A 290 0.43 -3.78 -10.91
N ASN A 291 1.00 -3.09 -11.89
CA ASN A 291 0.42 -2.90 -13.22
C ASN A 291 -1.02 -2.33 -13.15
N ARG A 292 -2.05 -3.21 -13.08
CA ARG A 292 -3.47 -2.82 -13.03
C ARG A 292 -4.15 -3.19 -11.72
N SER A 293 -3.51 -3.98 -10.87
CA SER A 293 -4.09 -4.44 -9.59
C SER A 293 -3.68 -3.52 -8.45
N GLU A 294 -4.63 -3.10 -7.62
CA GLU A 294 -4.39 -2.18 -6.50
C GLU A 294 -4.59 -2.88 -5.16
N THR A 295 -3.75 -2.52 -4.20
CA THR A 295 -3.87 -2.93 -2.81
C THR A 295 -3.80 -1.71 -1.89
N ALA A 296 -4.45 -1.79 -0.73
CA ALA A 296 -4.34 -0.74 0.28
C ALA A 296 -2.92 -0.65 0.82
N ALA A 297 -2.48 0.56 1.11
CA ALA A 297 -1.20 0.82 1.75
C ALA A 297 -1.37 1.54 3.09
N THR A 298 -0.38 1.43 3.95
CA THR A 298 -0.30 2.10 5.24
C THR A 298 1.06 2.75 5.40
N LEU A 299 1.11 3.90 6.07
CA LEU A 299 2.35 4.58 6.40
C LEU A 299 2.83 4.12 7.78
N ASP A 300 4.08 3.67 7.87
CA ASP A 300 4.75 3.46 9.13
C ASP A 300 5.29 4.79 9.65
N ALA A 301 4.65 5.33 10.68
CA ALA A 301 5.01 6.63 11.24
C ALA A 301 6.43 6.67 11.83
N GLY A 302 7.03 5.53 12.18
CA GLY A 302 8.37 5.44 12.78
C GLY A 302 9.50 5.48 11.75
N SER A 303 9.27 4.90 10.57
CA SER A 303 10.29 4.74 9.51
C SER A 303 10.05 5.60 8.28
N ALA A 304 8.88 6.26 8.18
CA ALA A 304 8.41 6.96 6.97
C ALA A 304 8.37 6.06 5.71
N GLU A 305 8.23 4.76 5.91
CA GLU A 305 8.06 3.76 4.85
C GLU A 305 6.59 3.47 4.58
N LEU A 306 6.23 3.26 3.33
CA LEU A 306 4.93 2.70 2.99
C LEU A 306 4.96 1.18 3.06
N ARG A 307 3.88 0.59 3.57
CA ARG A 307 3.67 -0.84 3.63
C ARG A 307 2.41 -1.22 2.88
N CYS A 308 2.51 -2.23 2.05
CA CYS A 308 1.34 -2.84 1.40
C CYS A 308 1.58 -4.34 1.18
N ALA A 309 0.52 -5.08 0.86
CA ALA A 309 0.63 -6.46 0.42
C ALA A 309 0.73 -6.51 -1.11
N SER A 310 1.51 -7.44 -1.66
CA SER A 310 1.52 -7.68 -3.10
C SER A 310 0.14 -8.13 -3.58
N ALA A 311 -0.28 -7.65 -4.74
CA ALA A 311 -1.53 -8.09 -5.35
C ALA A 311 -1.39 -9.49 -5.96
N ALA A 312 -2.45 -10.29 -5.92
CA ALA A 312 -2.50 -11.53 -6.68
C ALA A 312 -2.52 -11.24 -8.19
N VAL A 313 -1.79 -12.02 -8.96
CA VAL A 313 -1.79 -11.98 -10.43
C VAL A 313 -2.14 -13.35 -10.99
N ALA A 314 -2.77 -13.40 -12.18
CA ALA A 314 -3.06 -14.68 -12.79
C ALA A 314 -1.76 -15.45 -13.12
N ALA A 315 -1.75 -16.76 -12.90
CA ALA A 315 -0.58 -17.62 -13.15
C ALA A 315 -0.04 -17.53 -14.60
N ALA A 316 -0.89 -17.16 -15.57
CA ALA A 316 -0.47 -16.91 -16.96
C ALA A 316 0.36 -15.61 -17.15
N ALA A 317 0.40 -14.74 -16.14
CA ALA A 317 1.23 -13.54 -16.15
C ALA A 317 2.63 -13.79 -15.53
N ALA A 318 2.79 -14.91 -14.80
CA ALA A 318 4.08 -15.48 -14.46
C ALA A 318 4.61 -16.18 -15.71
N ALA A 319 5.67 -15.65 -16.32
CA ALA A 319 6.24 -16.24 -17.54
C ALA A 319 6.68 -17.69 -17.28
N PRO A 320 6.49 -18.61 -18.26
CA PRO A 320 6.81 -20.02 -18.07
C PRO A 320 8.32 -20.36 -17.92
N ALA A 321 9.19 -19.35 -17.87
CA ALA A 321 10.65 -19.51 -17.78
C ALA A 321 11.32 -18.41 -16.92
N GLY A 322 10.63 -17.81 -15.95
CA GLY A 322 11.22 -16.80 -15.06
C GLY A 322 10.14 -15.96 -14.37
N PRO A 323 10.52 -15.12 -13.41
CA PRO A 323 9.57 -14.26 -12.70
C PRO A 323 8.91 -13.28 -13.67
N GLY A 324 7.58 -13.23 -13.64
CA GLY A 324 6.85 -12.14 -14.25
C GLY A 324 7.11 -10.86 -13.46
N PHE A 325 7.29 -9.73 -14.15
CA PHE A 325 7.47 -8.44 -13.48
C PHE A 325 6.23 -7.58 -13.58
N ALA A 326 5.91 -6.89 -12.49
CA ALA A 326 4.92 -5.83 -12.46
C ALA A 326 5.60 -4.50 -12.11
N THR A 327 5.23 -3.44 -12.81
CA THR A 327 5.60 -2.09 -12.40
C THR A 327 4.84 -1.76 -11.13
N LEU A 328 5.58 -1.45 -10.07
CA LEU A 328 5.04 -1.05 -8.79
C LEU A 328 4.95 0.47 -8.71
N GLN A 329 3.77 0.98 -8.43
CA GLN A 329 3.48 2.40 -8.29
C GLN A 329 2.78 2.65 -6.96
N VAL A 330 2.89 3.87 -6.44
CA VAL A 330 2.22 4.30 -5.22
C VAL A 330 1.33 5.49 -5.48
N SER A 331 0.25 5.57 -4.72
CA SER A 331 -0.62 6.75 -4.65
C SER A 331 -0.84 7.11 -3.18
N LEU A 332 -0.75 8.40 -2.87
CA LEU A 332 -1.04 8.92 -1.53
C LEU A 332 -2.51 9.34 -1.37
N ASN A 333 -3.24 9.56 -2.48
CA ASN A 333 -4.65 9.98 -2.46
C ASN A 333 -5.60 9.01 -3.16
N GLY A 334 -5.12 7.86 -3.62
CA GLY A 334 -5.91 6.84 -4.31
C GLY A 334 -6.29 7.16 -5.76
N GLN A 335 -5.85 8.28 -6.31
CA GLN A 335 -6.18 8.72 -7.66
C GLN A 335 -4.94 8.84 -8.56
N GLN A 336 -3.95 9.64 -8.17
CA GLN A 336 -2.73 9.83 -8.92
C GLN A 336 -1.67 8.83 -8.47
N PHE A 337 -1.19 8.02 -9.40
CA PHE A 337 -0.09 7.08 -9.22
C PHE A 337 1.15 7.61 -9.89
N GLU A 338 2.23 7.71 -9.12
CA GLU A 338 3.48 8.22 -9.64
C GLU A 338 4.16 7.26 -10.62
N ALA A 339 4.82 7.84 -11.63
CA ALA A 339 5.65 7.05 -12.52
C ALA A 339 6.81 6.44 -11.74
N SER A 340 6.91 5.10 -11.75
CA SER A 340 7.95 4.36 -11.05
C SER A 340 8.73 3.48 -12.00
N VAL A 341 10.02 3.36 -11.74
CA VAL A 341 10.90 2.38 -12.41
C VAL A 341 11.08 1.12 -11.57
N VAL A 342 10.50 1.07 -10.37
CA VAL A 342 10.60 -0.08 -9.48
C VAL A 342 9.76 -1.23 -10.02
N GLN A 343 10.41 -2.38 -10.18
CA GLN A 343 9.77 -3.61 -10.62
C GLN A 343 9.64 -4.56 -9.44
N TYR A 344 8.51 -5.24 -9.35
CA TYR A 344 8.27 -6.32 -8.40
C TYR A 344 8.15 -7.64 -9.15
N GLY A 345 8.92 -8.66 -8.72
CA GLY A 345 8.94 -9.97 -9.35
C GLY A 345 7.87 -10.90 -8.77
N TYR A 346 7.21 -11.66 -9.65
CA TYR A 346 6.29 -12.72 -9.25
C TYR A 346 6.87 -14.07 -9.66
N HIS A 347 6.91 -15.01 -8.74
CA HIS A 347 7.27 -16.40 -9.01
C HIS A 347 6.08 -17.34 -8.78
N GLU A 348 6.15 -18.51 -9.39
CA GLU A 348 5.22 -19.59 -9.08
C GLU A 348 5.53 -20.18 -7.70
N GLN A 349 4.55 -20.89 -7.14
CA GLN A 349 4.72 -21.58 -5.85
C GLN A 349 5.91 -22.54 -5.91
N VAL A 350 6.81 -22.42 -4.94
CA VAL A 350 7.99 -23.26 -4.79
C VAL A 350 7.59 -24.60 -4.19
N GLU A 351 8.20 -25.69 -4.66
CA GLU A 351 7.94 -27.04 -4.18
C GLU A 351 9.22 -27.74 -3.79
N VAL A 352 9.29 -28.25 -2.55
CA VAL A 352 10.41 -29.09 -2.07
C VAL A 352 10.13 -30.54 -2.45
N LEU A 353 11.06 -31.17 -3.18
CA LEU A 353 10.92 -32.55 -3.65
C LEU A 353 11.72 -33.55 -2.82
N SER A 354 12.95 -33.18 -2.43
CA SER A 354 13.84 -34.08 -1.68
C SER A 354 14.94 -33.34 -0.92
N LEU A 355 15.47 -34.02 0.09
CA LEU A 355 16.60 -33.56 0.90
C LEU A 355 17.78 -34.55 0.79
N SER A 356 18.98 -34.04 0.70
CA SER A 356 20.20 -34.88 0.71
C SER A 356 21.32 -34.22 1.53
N PRO A 357 21.75 -34.78 2.65
CA PRO A 357 21.16 -35.93 3.34
C PRO A 357 19.77 -35.57 3.94
N SER A 358 18.90 -36.59 4.19
CA SER A 358 17.59 -36.44 4.83
C SER A 358 17.64 -36.58 6.35
N ALA A 359 18.82 -36.79 6.94
CA ALA A 359 18.99 -36.92 8.37
C ALA A 359 20.36 -36.36 8.83
N GLY A 360 20.42 -35.97 10.10
CA GLY A 360 21.64 -35.46 10.72
C GLY A 360 21.51 -35.36 12.25
N PRO A 361 22.60 -35.01 12.95
CA PRO A 361 22.60 -34.90 14.40
C PRO A 361 21.80 -33.67 14.86
N ALA A 362 21.16 -33.77 16.03
CA ALA A 362 20.39 -32.67 16.63
C ALA A 362 21.25 -31.46 17.04
N VAL A 363 22.57 -31.63 17.18
CA VAL A 363 23.50 -30.51 17.38
C VAL A 363 23.66 -29.62 16.14
N GLY A 364 23.05 -30.01 15.01
CA GLY A 364 23.06 -29.23 13.78
C GLY A 364 24.37 -29.33 13.00
N GLY A 365 24.61 -28.37 12.11
CA GLY A 365 25.82 -28.28 11.32
C GLY A 365 25.87 -29.19 10.08
N THR A 366 24.79 -29.93 9.77
CA THR A 366 24.71 -30.74 8.55
C THR A 366 24.36 -29.83 7.36
N THR A 367 25.21 -29.88 6.33
CA THR A 367 24.90 -29.21 5.05
C THR A 367 23.90 -30.05 4.28
N VAL A 368 22.72 -29.51 4.05
CA VAL A 368 21.60 -30.16 3.35
C VAL A 368 21.40 -29.52 2.00
N VAL A 369 21.34 -30.35 0.97
CA VAL A 369 20.90 -29.95 -0.37
C VAL A 369 19.39 -30.20 -0.47
N VAL A 370 18.64 -29.15 -0.64
CA VAL A 370 17.18 -29.16 -0.82
C VAL A 370 16.90 -29.06 -2.31
N SER A 371 16.44 -30.14 -2.91
CA SER A 371 16.05 -30.16 -4.33
C SER A 371 14.57 -29.88 -4.46
N GLY A 372 14.19 -29.07 -5.43
CA GLY A 372 12.82 -28.62 -5.61
C GLY A 372 12.53 -28.13 -7.02
N LEU A 373 11.27 -27.70 -7.20
CA LEU A 373 10.82 -27.04 -8.41
C LEU A 373 10.75 -25.53 -8.18
N ARG A 374 11.03 -24.75 -9.23
CA ARG A 374 10.89 -23.29 -9.26
C ARG A 374 11.75 -22.54 -8.23
N LEU A 375 12.91 -23.12 -7.92
CA LEU A 375 13.89 -22.49 -7.01
C LEU A 375 14.71 -21.41 -7.71
N ASP A 376 14.83 -21.47 -9.03
CA ASP A 376 15.55 -20.51 -9.85
C ASP A 376 14.63 -19.36 -10.25
N ILE A 377 14.98 -18.16 -9.84
CA ILE A 377 14.30 -16.90 -10.17
C ILE A 377 15.00 -16.14 -11.30
N GLY A 378 16.06 -16.71 -11.89
CA GLY A 378 16.88 -16.06 -12.93
C GLY A 378 17.75 -14.92 -12.39
N ASP A 379 18.68 -14.47 -13.22
CA ASP A 379 19.69 -13.43 -12.88
C ASP A 379 19.10 -12.00 -12.82
N THR A 380 17.81 -11.83 -13.04
CA THR A 380 17.15 -10.51 -13.14
C THR A 380 16.79 -9.88 -11.79
N ILE A 381 16.85 -10.66 -10.70
CA ILE A 381 16.56 -10.17 -9.34
C ILE A 381 17.88 -10.03 -8.58
N THR A 382 18.22 -8.81 -8.22
CA THR A 382 19.54 -8.45 -7.72
C THR A 382 19.83 -8.93 -6.30
N TYR A 383 18.80 -9.21 -5.47
CA TYR A 383 18.98 -9.61 -4.06
C TYR A 383 17.89 -10.59 -3.60
N PRO A 384 17.95 -11.86 -4.04
CA PRO A 384 17.08 -12.89 -3.45
C PRO A 384 17.53 -13.16 -2.01
N ASP A 385 16.58 -13.38 -1.10
CA ASP A 385 16.87 -13.79 0.28
C ASP A 385 16.39 -15.22 0.49
N TYR A 386 17.22 -16.16 0.08
CA TYR A 386 16.94 -17.60 0.20
C TYR A 386 17.04 -18.05 1.65
N ARG A 387 16.02 -18.77 2.12
CA ARG A 387 15.95 -19.32 3.48
C ARG A 387 15.46 -20.75 3.46
N CYS A 388 15.96 -21.55 4.43
CA CYS A 388 15.37 -22.84 4.81
C CYS A 388 14.72 -22.68 6.20
N ALA A 389 13.50 -23.15 6.34
CA ALA A 389 12.79 -23.22 7.60
C ALA A 389 12.67 -24.68 8.05
N PHE A 390 13.06 -24.95 9.28
CA PHE A 390 12.88 -26.26 9.94
C PHE A 390 11.77 -26.08 10.96
N GLY A 391 10.57 -26.62 10.65
CA GLY A 391 9.40 -26.53 11.53
C GLY A 391 9.52 -27.40 12.77
N ASP A 392 8.79 -27.04 13.82
CA ASP A 392 8.66 -27.81 15.07
C ASP A 392 9.97 -28.33 15.70
N THR A 393 10.92 -27.41 15.95
CA THR A 393 12.22 -27.75 16.52
C THR A 393 12.28 -27.69 18.06
N CYS A 394 11.16 -27.46 18.77
CA CYS A 394 11.13 -27.34 20.23
C CYS A 394 10.59 -28.56 20.96
N ALA A 395 11.29 -28.91 22.02
CA ALA A 395 10.89 -30.00 22.95
C ALA A 395 9.63 -29.74 23.79
N SER A 396 9.14 -28.51 23.82
CA SER A 396 8.00 -28.07 24.64
C SER A 396 6.63 -28.25 24.01
N CYS A 397 6.57 -28.50 22.70
CA CYS A 397 5.33 -28.80 22.00
C CYS A 397 5.13 -30.31 21.97
N GLY A 398 4.24 -30.83 22.81
CA GLY A 398 3.89 -32.24 22.79
C GLY A 398 3.43 -32.67 21.38
N TRP A 399 3.91 -33.80 20.91
CA TRP A 399 3.65 -34.39 19.59
C TRP A 399 2.14 -34.53 19.32
N SER A 400 1.56 -33.58 18.65
CA SER A 400 0.25 -33.70 18.03
C SER A 400 0.36 -33.27 16.58
N THR A 401 0.33 -34.28 15.70
CA THR A 401 0.18 -34.21 14.21
C THR A 401 0.71 -32.97 13.51
N PRO A 402 1.58 -33.10 12.49
CA PRO A 402 2.18 -31.97 11.80
C PRO A 402 1.14 -31.24 10.95
N THR A 403 0.48 -30.27 11.53
CA THR A 403 -0.22 -29.23 10.78
C THR A 403 0.71 -28.03 10.74
N LEU A 404 1.41 -27.90 9.61
CA LEU A 404 2.21 -26.70 9.32
C LEU A 404 1.38 -25.44 9.55
N PRO A 405 1.87 -24.48 10.33
CA PRO A 405 1.17 -23.21 10.49
C PRO A 405 1.12 -22.49 9.15
N LYS A 406 -0.09 -22.26 8.64
CA LYS A 406 -0.30 -21.36 7.51
C LYS A 406 0.18 -19.98 7.93
N PHE A 407 1.21 -19.46 7.33
CA PHE A 407 1.85 -18.18 7.61
C PHE A 407 0.93 -16.95 7.45
N TRP A 408 -0.36 -17.14 7.09
CA TRP A 408 -1.34 -16.05 6.93
C TRP A 408 -2.68 -16.41 7.60
N GLY A 409 -2.97 -15.71 8.70
CA GLY A 409 -4.31 -15.64 9.31
C GLY A 409 -4.73 -16.78 10.23
N GLY A 410 -3.85 -17.73 10.54
CA GLY A 410 -4.08 -18.72 11.60
C GLY A 410 -3.73 -18.12 12.97
N LYS A 411 -4.67 -18.14 13.90
CA LYS A 411 -4.38 -17.84 15.31
C LYS A 411 -3.37 -18.86 15.82
N TYR A 412 -2.13 -18.42 16.06
CA TYR A 412 -1.16 -19.20 16.81
C TYR A 412 -1.73 -19.47 18.20
N SER A 413 -1.70 -20.73 18.63
CA SER A 413 -1.79 -21.02 20.05
C SER A 413 -0.58 -20.36 20.71
N ALA A 414 -0.80 -19.37 21.54
CA ALA A 414 0.25 -18.65 22.23
C ALA A 414 1.19 -19.66 22.91
N GLY A 415 2.42 -19.79 22.40
CA GLY A 415 3.49 -20.54 23.05
C GLY A 415 4.31 -21.53 22.22
N CYS A 416 3.97 -21.84 20.97
CA CYS A 416 4.65 -22.88 20.17
C CYS A 416 5.07 -22.44 18.77
N ASP A 417 5.76 -21.32 18.62
CA ASP A 417 6.42 -20.98 17.34
C ASP A 417 7.91 -21.31 17.43
N CYS A 418 8.25 -22.53 17.03
CA CYS A 418 9.59 -23.08 17.12
C CYS A 418 10.20 -23.36 15.75
N THR A 419 9.76 -22.65 14.74
CA THR A 419 10.37 -22.73 13.41
C THR A 419 11.72 -22.04 13.42
N THR A 420 12.79 -22.78 13.16
CA THR A 420 14.13 -22.20 13.01
C THR A 420 14.42 -21.93 11.55
N VAL A 421 14.72 -20.67 11.23
CA VAL A 421 15.03 -20.21 9.89
C VAL A 421 16.53 -20.00 9.75
N VAL A 422 17.14 -20.58 8.71
CA VAL A 422 18.56 -20.45 8.40
C VAL A 422 18.77 -19.91 6.98
N PRO A 423 19.87 -19.19 6.72
CA PRO A 423 20.22 -18.77 5.36
C PRO A 423 20.41 -19.97 4.43
N ALA A 424 20.01 -19.77 3.17
CA ALA A 424 20.25 -20.75 2.10
C ALA A 424 20.98 -20.12 0.92
N THR A 425 21.64 -20.94 0.12
CA THR A 425 22.31 -20.52 -1.11
C THR A 425 21.82 -21.36 -2.28
N LEU A 426 21.55 -20.72 -3.42
CA LEU A 426 21.17 -21.40 -4.64
C LEU A 426 22.42 -22.11 -5.21
N THR A 427 22.29 -23.40 -5.55
CA THR A 427 23.38 -24.18 -6.16
C THR A 427 23.47 -23.88 -7.66
N HIS A 428 24.65 -24.13 -8.24
CA HIS A 428 24.88 -24.03 -9.68
C HIS A 428 23.85 -24.88 -10.44
N GLY A 429 23.12 -24.24 -11.35
CA GLY A 429 22.06 -24.87 -12.14
C GLY A 429 20.62 -24.64 -11.66
N GLY A 430 20.41 -23.87 -10.59
CA GLY A 430 19.08 -23.36 -10.23
C GLY A 430 18.04 -24.37 -9.70
N THR A 431 18.45 -25.64 -9.50
CA THR A 431 17.51 -26.72 -9.14
C THR A 431 17.54 -27.13 -7.68
N ALA A 432 18.45 -26.57 -6.88
CA ALA A 432 18.57 -26.90 -5.48
C ALA A 432 19.07 -25.72 -4.63
N LEU A 433 18.66 -25.68 -3.39
CA LEU A 433 19.20 -24.79 -2.35
C LEU A 433 20.09 -25.58 -1.39
N THR A 434 21.11 -24.94 -0.86
CA THR A 434 21.96 -25.51 0.18
C THR A 434 21.77 -24.71 1.47
N CYS A 435 21.46 -25.38 2.57
CA CYS A 435 21.38 -24.81 3.91
C CYS A 435 22.09 -25.68 4.94
N VAL A 436 22.42 -25.07 6.09
CA VAL A 436 23.05 -25.76 7.21
C VAL A 436 22.00 -25.94 8.32
N THR A 437 21.84 -27.18 8.79
CA THR A 437 20.84 -27.47 9.82
C THR A 437 21.13 -26.73 11.12
N PRO A 438 20.12 -26.19 11.79
CA PRO A 438 20.26 -25.56 13.10
C PRO A 438 20.50 -26.58 14.20
N THR A 439 20.96 -26.12 15.37
CA THR A 439 20.90 -26.90 16.61
C THR A 439 19.44 -26.99 17.06
N THR A 440 18.97 -28.21 17.33
CA THR A 440 17.58 -28.46 17.71
C THR A 440 17.46 -29.68 18.61
N VAL A 441 16.25 -30.11 18.93
CA VAL A 441 15.97 -31.38 19.57
C VAL A 441 15.77 -32.50 18.56
N ALA A 442 15.93 -33.75 18.98
CA ALA A 442 15.65 -34.91 18.13
C ALA A 442 14.18 -34.89 17.67
N GLY A 443 13.96 -35.10 16.37
CA GLY A 443 12.63 -35.04 15.77
C GLY A 443 12.70 -35.11 14.24
N SER A 444 11.57 -34.95 13.59
CA SER A 444 11.45 -35.01 12.12
C SER A 444 10.67 -33.81 11.60
N PRO A 445 11.19 -32.56 11.77
CA PRO A 445 10.52 -31.37 11.27
C PRO A 445 10.45 -31.39 9.74
N ALA A 446 9.37 -30.81 9.22
CA ALA A 446 9.28 -30.50 7.79
C ALA A 446 10.28 -29.40 7.41
N VAL A 447 10.86 -29.50 6.21
CA VAL A 447 11.73 -28.48 5.66
C VAL A 447 10.99 -27.72 4.58
N GLU A 448 10.90 -26.41 4.76
CA GLU A 448 10.35 -25.48 3.80
C GLU A 448 11.43 -24.51 3.32
N VAL A 449 11.24 -23.93 2.15
CA VAL A 449 12.16 -22.96 1.58
C VAL A 449 11.45 -21.68 1.19
N SER A 450 12.14 -20.56 1.29
CA SER A 450 11.68 -19.26 0.85
C SER A 450 12.71 -18.63 -0.09
N LEU A 451 12.22 -17.92 -1.10
CA LEU A 451 13.05 -17.15 -2.04
C LEU A 451 13.21 -15.68 -1.60
N ASN A 452 12.38 -15.22 -0.67
CA ASN A 452 12.28 -13.81 -0.23
C ASN A 452 12.28 -13.63 1.29
N ALA A 453 12.58 -14.68 2.05
CA ALA A 453 12.57 -14.73 3.52
C ALA A 453 11.20 -14.49 4.18
N GLN A 454 10.11 -14.43 3.43
CA GLN A 454 8.75 -14.24 3.96
C GLN A 454 7.79 -15.36 3.55
N ASP A 455 7.74 -15.69 2.27
CA ASP A 455 6.81 -16.66 1.72
C ASP A 455 7.52 -18.01 1.57
N TYR A 456 7.08 -19.00 2.34
CA TYR A 456 7.67 -20.34 2.35
C TYR A 456 6.88 -21.30 1.45
N SER A 457 7.57 -22.34 0.98
CA SER A 457 6.96 -23.42 0.21
C SER A 457 5.81 -24.03 1.03
N ASN A 458 4.66 -24.23 0.37
CA ASN A 458 3.49 -24.88 1.00
C ASN A 458 3.28 -26.22 0.30
N SER A 459 4.13 -27.19 0.58
CA SER A 459 4.02 -28.53 0.02
C SER A 459 2.85 -29.28 0.64
N SER A 460 2.00 -29.86 -0.20
CA SER A 460 0.93 -30.76 0.26
C SER A 460 1.50 -32.06 0.87
N ASP A 461 2.74 -32.39 0.56
CA ASP A 461 3.50 -33.54 1.09
C ASP A 461 4.84 -33.02 1.61
N PRO A 462 4.90 -32.59 2.88
CA PRO A 462 6.08 -31.97 3.46
C PRO A 462 7.22 -33.00 3.57
N VAL A 463 8.43 -32.60 3.11
CA VAL A 463 9.62 -33.44 3.18
C VAL A 463 10.30 -33.25 4.54
N PRO A 464 10.32 -34.27 5.42
CA PRO A 464 10.91 -34.16 6.74
C PRO A 464 12.43 -34.30 6.71
N PHE A 465 13.12 -33.60 7.62
CA PHE A 465 14.52 -33.85 7.96
C PHE A 465 14.59 -34.51 9.33
N VAL A 466 15.27 -35.65 9.45
CA VAL A 466 15.35 -36.41 10.70
C VAL A 466 16.54 -35.94 11.54
N PHE A 467 16.28 -35.32 12.68
CA PHE A 467 17.28 -34.98 13.67
C PHE A 467 17.46 -36.14 14.66
N GLY A 468 18.60 -36.82 14.59
CA GLY A 468 18.96 -37.87 15.56
C GLY A 468 19.32 -37.29 16.94
N ALA A 469 18.96 -38.00 18.00
CA ALA A 469 19.40 -37.63 19.35
C ALA A 469 20.94 -37.54 19.38
N PRO A 470 21.54 -36.57 20.10
CA PRO A 470 22.97 -36.61 20.34
C PRO A 470 23.28 -37.92 21.05
N LEU A 471 24.30 -38.65 20.58
CA LEU A 471 24.81 -39.84 21.24
C LEU A 471 25.28 -39.40 22.63
N ASP A 472 24.49 -39.73 23.67
CA ASP A 472 24.92 -39.57 25.05
C ASP A 472 25.96 -40.70 25.34
N LEU A 473 27.22 -40.39 25.02
CA LEU A 473 28.32 -41.29 25.26
C LEU A 473 28.43 -41.66 26.74
N ASP A 474 28.08 -40.77 27.65
CA ASP A 474 28.16 -40.98 29.08
C ASP A 474 27.07 -41.94 29.57
N ALA A 475 25.84 -41.80 29.03
CA ALA A 475 24.76 -42.73 29.31
C ALA A 475 25.00 -44.10 28.69
N LEU A 476 25.59 -44.17 27.50
CA LEU A 476 25.95 -45.42 26.84
C LEU A 476 27.12 -46.11 27.56
N LEU A 477 28.13 -45.38 28.02
CA LEU A 477 29.24 -45.87 28.85
C LEU A 477 28.72 -46.37 30.20
N ALA A 478 27.78 -45.64 30.85
CA ALA A 478 27.20 -46.09 32.12
C ALA A 478 26.43 -47.40 31.95
N GLN A 479 25.72 -47.59 30.85
CA GLN A 479 24.95 -48.79 30.56
C GLN A 479 25.85 -50.00 30.26
N ILE A 480 26.96 -49.80 29.53
CA ILE A 480 27.99 -50.80 29.23
C ILE A 480 28.71 -51.22 30.49
N ILE A 481 29.02 -50.29 31.42
CA ILE A 481 29.65 -50.55 32.70
C ILE A 481 28.73 -51.38 33.58
N LEU A 482 27.41 -51.09 33.60
CA LEU A 482 26.40 -51.82 34.35
C LEU A 482 26.20 -53.26 33.85
N ASP A 483 26.18 -53.46 32.54
CA ASP A 483 26.05 -54.81 31.93
C ASP A 483 27.33 -55.61 31.99
N GLY A 484 28.50 -54.98 31.82
CA GLY A 484 29.80 -55.63 32.05
C GLY A 484 29.98 -56.06 33.51
N GLY A 485 29.59 -55.22 34.44
CA GLY A 485 29.64 -55.55 35.90
C GLY A 485 28.70 -56.69 36.31
N ARG A 486 27.57 -56.87 35.63
CA ARG A 486 26.65 -58.01 35.88
C ARG A 486 27.23 -59.30 35.34
N ARG A 487 27.89 -59.31 34.21
CA ARG A 487 28.55 -60.52 33.63
C ARG A 487 29.76 -60.95 34.44
N LEU A 488 30.56 -60.05 34.99
CA LEU A 488 31.68 -60.33 35.85
C LEU A 488 31.26 -60.93 37.19
N LYS A 489 30.08 -60.60 37.73
CA LYS A 489 29.54 -61.24 38.95
C LYS A 489 28.96 -62.63 38.74
N GLN A 490 28.57 -63.00 37.52
CA GLN A 490 28.11 -64.32 37.15
C GLN A 490 29.24 -65.31 36.82
N ALA A 491 30.42 -64.80 36.44
CA ALA A 491 31.59 -65.66 36.12
C ALA A 491 32.45 -66.08 37.37
N GLY A 492 32.05 -65.61 38.54
CA GLY A 492 32.86 -65.78 39.81
C GLY A 492 32.61 -66.97 40.68
N THR A 493 31.83 -67.96 40.27
CA THR A 493 31.59 -69.19 41.11
C THR A 493 31.55 -70.43 40.24
N GLU A 494 32.72 -70.87 39.78
CA GLU A 494 33.03 -72.30 39.60
C GLU A 494 34.58 -72.51 39.45
N PRO A 495 35.21 -73.36 40.24
CA PRO A 495 36.63 -73.66 40.09
C PRO A 495 36.78 -74.88 39.18
N GLY A 496 37.45 -74.66 38.02
CA GLY A 496 37.96 -75.77 37.25
C GLY A 496 37.45 -75.94 35.85
N ALA A 497 37.95 -75.17 34.93
CA ALA A 497 38.00 -75.58 33.52
C ALA A 497 39.08 -74.73 32.75
N GLY A 498 39.90 -75.44 32.03
CA GLY A 498 41.10 -74.97 31.38
C GLY A 498 40.95 -73.83 30.41
N VAL A 499 42.10 -73.22 30.14
CA VAL A 499 42.33 -72.17 29.17
C VAL A 499 41.66 -72.49 27.82
N ARG A 500 40.53 -71.86 27.57
CA ARG A 500 39.95 -71.76 26.21
C ARG A 500 40.51 -70.53 25.52
N ARG A 501 41.01 -70.77 24.31
CA ARG A 501 41.52 -69.71 23.42
C ARG A 501 40.47 -68.60 23.26
N LEU A 502 40.91 -67.37 23.41
CA LEU A 502 40.16 -66.20 22.99
C LEU A 502 39.81 -66.36 21.51
N GLY A 503 38.60 -66.66 21.24
CA GLY A 503 38.03 -66.84 19.90
C GLY A 503 36.67 -66.16 19.68
N ASP A 504 36.17 -65.42 20.66
CA ASP A 504 34.91 -64.72 20.51
C ASP A 504 35.14 -63.23 20.22
N VAL A 505 34.97 -62.91 18.97
CA VAL A 505 35.07 -61.55 18.40
C VAL A 505 34.18 -60.54 19.15
N ALA A 506 33.10 -61.00 19.78
CA ALA A 506 32.14 -60.16 20.52
C ALA A 506 32.68 -59.54 21.82
N GLU A 507 33.63 -60.25 22.54
CA GLU A 507 34.22 -59.72 23.79
C GLU A 507 35.30 -58.65 23.51
N THR A 508 35.97 -58.73 22.37
CA THR A 508 36.98 -57.73 21.95
C THR A 508 36.33 -56.45 21.43
N GLU A 509 35.17 -56.54 20.78
CA GLU A 509 34.43 -55.38 20.28
C GLU A 509 33.89 -54.50 21.43
N ALA A 510 33.37 -55.08 22.49
CA ALA A 510 32.87 -54.34 23.65
C ALA A 510 33.99 -53.58 24.41
N ALA A 511 35.21 -54.08 24.43
CA ALA A 511 36.37 -53.43 25.07
C ALA A 511 36.87 -52.17 24.32
N PHE A 512 36.70 -52.11 23.00
CA PHE A 512 37.10 -50.95 22.20
C PHE A 512 36.10 -49.80 22.25
N VAL A 513 34.83 -50.11 22.40
CA VAL A 513 33.78 -49.08 22.58
C VAL A 513 33.99 -48.35 23.94
N GLN A 514 34.52 -49.00 24.94
CA GLN A 514 34.83 -48.44 26.26
C GLN A 514 35.94 -47.37 26.23
N ALA A 515 36.77 -47.35 25.18
CA ALA A 515 37.86 -46.39 24.98
C ALA A 515 37.47 -45.25 24.01
N GLY A 516 36.21 -45.14 23.58
CA GLY A 516 35.77 -44.18 22.53
C GLY A 516 36.34 -44.56 21.15
N ILE A 517 36.78 -45.80 20.98
CA ILE A 517 37.35 -46.32 19.72
C ILE A 517 36.28 -47.22 19.10
N VAL A 518 35.81 -46.86 17.90
CA VAL A 518 34.91 -47.73 17.14
C VAL A 518 35.71 -48.94 16.65
N PRO A 519 35.28 -50.18 16.99
CA PRO A 519 36.00 -51.37 16.55
C PRO A 519 35.92 -51.49 15.01
N ILE A 520 37.08 -51.58 14.37
CA ILE A 520 37.22 -51.73 12.94
C ILE A 520 37.74 -53.12 12.63
N SER A 521 37.13 -53.81 11.68
CA SER A 521 37.62 -55.12 11.23
C SER A 521 37.59 -55.17 9.69
N PRO A 522 38.69 -55.54 9.06
CA PRO A 522 40.05 -55.74 9.60
C PRO A 522 40.73 -54.41 9.97
N THR A 523 41.76 -54.45 10.81
CA THR A 523 42.52 -53.28 11.28
C THR A 523 43.68 -52.91 10.36
N SER A 524 43.91 -53.68 9.30
CA SER A 524 44.95 -53.41 8.28
C SER A 524 44.52 -53.92 6.90
N GLY A 525 45.07 -53.30 5.87
CA GLY A 525 44.79 -53.65 4.47
C GLY A 525 45.90 -53.16 3.54
N PRO A 526 45.89 -53.58 2.26
CA PRO A 526 46.89 -53.15 1.29
C PRO A 526 46.78 -51.66 0.97
N MET A 527 47.89 -51.02 0.63
CA MET A 527 47.91 -49.58 0.21
C MET A 527 47.14 -49.33 -1.09
N LEU A 528 46.84 -50.35 -1.86
CA LEU A 528 46.01 -50.24 -3.07
C LEU A 528 44.51 -50.03 -2.77
N GLY A 529 44.13 -50.08 -1.51
CA GLY A 529 42.73 -49.93 -1.10
C GLY A 529 41.91 -51.20 -1.24
N ASP A 530 40.62 -51.09 -1.48
CA ASP A 530 39.64 -52.17 -1.70
C ASP A 530 39.47 -53.16 -0.52
N THR A 531 39.89 -52.79 0.68
CA THR A 531 39.60 -53.58 1.88
C THR A 531 38.24 -53.20 2.43
N LEU A 532 37.31 -54.15 2.53
CA LEU A 532 36.03 -53.93 3.14
C LEU A 532 36.18 -53.81 4.67
N LEU A 533 36.02 -52.60 5.17
CA LEU A 533 35.98 -52.33 6.61
C LEU A 533 34.57 -52.52 7.15
N THR A 534 34.50 -53.13 8.30
CA THR A 534 33.25 -53.25 9.07
C THR A 534 33.41 -52.53 10.41
N LEU A 535 32.57 -51.59 10.68
CA LEU A 535 32.51 -50.83 11.92
C LEU A 535 31.23 -51.25 12.67
N TYR A 536 31.33 -51.52 13.94
CA TYR A 536 30.18 -51.78 14.78
C TYR A 536 29.70 -50.48 15.43
N LEU A 537 28.48 -50.05 15.09
CA LEU A 537 27.94 -48.74 15.48
C LEU A 537 26.50 -48.91 15.96
N PRO A 538 26.29 -49.38 17.19
CA PRO A 538 24.95 -49.55 17.77
C PRO A 538 24.24 -48.18 17.90
N GLY A 539 22.96 -48.11 17.49
CA GLY A 539 22.17 -46.88 17.54
C GLY A 539 22.36 -45.90 16.38
N PHE A 540 23.10 -46.30 15.31
CA PHE A 540 23.41 -45.45 14.15
C PHE A 540 22.36 -45.54 13.05
N ASN A 541 21.10 -45.73 13.37
CA ASN A 541 20.03 -46.06 12.43
C ASN A 541 19.25 -44.86 11.84
N PHE A 542 19.75 -43.63 12.03
CA PHE A 542 19.04 -42.42 11.60
C PHE A 542 19.75 -41.64 10.48
N GLY A 543 20.78 -42.16 9.88
CA GLY A 543 21.57 -41.49 8.86
C GLY A 543 21.15 -41.81 7.43
N SER A 544 21.25 -40.84 6.54
CA SER A 544 21.26 -41.05 5.10
C SER A 544 22.58 -40.50 4.51
N GLY A 545 23.22 -41.23 3.62
CA GLY A 545 24.48 -40.79 3.03
C GLY A 545 25.71 -41.04 3.93
N TYR A 546 25.80 -42.24 4.49
CA TYR A 546 26.92 -42.65 5.31
C TYR A 546 28.23 -42.60 4.54
N GLN A 547 29.31 -42.14 5.21
CA GLN A 547 30.65 -42.05 4.64
C GLN A 547 31.69 -42.41 5.66
N CYS A 548 32.80 -43.06 5.20
CA CYS A 548 34.00 -43.23 5.97
C CYS A 548 35.06 -42.20 5.54
N LYS A 549 35.61 -41.48 6.52
CA LYS A 549 36.69 -40.52 6.30
C LYS A 549 38.02 -41.13 6.77
N PHE A 550 39.04 -41.14 5.89
CA PHE A 550 40.37 -41.60 6.18
C PHE A 550 41.29 -40.37 6.25
N ASP A 551 41.87 -40.15 7.43
CA ASP A 551 42.73 -39.01 7.72
C ASP A 551 44.13 -39.47 8.11
N GLU A 552 45.18 -39.03 7.39
CA GLU A 552 46.55 -39.36 7.71
C GLU A 552 47.13 -38.44 8.79
N ARG A 553 47.41 -38.98 9.98
CA ARG A 553 47.98 -38.24 11.12
C ARG A 553 49.39 -37.66 10.89
N LYS A 554 50.09 -37.98 9.80
CA LYS A 554 51.53 -37.66 9.63
C LYS A 554 51.94 -37.04 8.28
N ALA A 555 50.98 -36.79 7.36
CA ALA A 555 51.31 -36.21 6.06
C ALA A 555 50.27 -35.11 5.68
N PRO A 556 50.68 -34.10 4.89
CA PRO A 556 49.78 -32.98 4.54
C PRO A 556 48.85 -33.34 3.35
N LEU A 557 48.29 -34.54 3.35
CA LEU A 557 47.33 -34.97 2.33
C LEU A 557 45.92 -34.68 2.80
N ALA A 558 45.07 -34.18 1.89
CA ALA A 558 43.67 -33.96 2.18
C ALA A 558 42.96 -35.27 2.58
N PRO A 559 42.08 -35.27 3.56
CA PRO A 559 41.35 -36.47 3.98
C PRO A 559 40.52 -37.04 2.83
N ILE A 560 40.55 -38.37 2.67
CA ILE A 560 39.79 -39.07 1.63
C ILE A 560 38.49 -39.58 2.24
N THR A 561 37.35 -39.28 1.59
CA THR A 561 36.04 -39.75 2.03
C THR A 561 35.48 -40.74 1.02
N VAL A 562 34.95 -41.87 1.50
CA VAL A 562 34.35 -42.90 0.66
C VAL A 562 32.94 -43.22 1.13
N PRO A 563 32.01 -43.60 0.24
CA PRO A 563 30.67 -44.01 0.60
C PRO A 563 30.68 -45.21 1.57
N ALA A 564 29.72 -45.25 2.47
CA ALA A 564 29.52 -46.34 3.42
C ALA A 564 28.06 -46.82 3.39
N THR A 565 27.84 -48.07 3.77
CA THR A 565 26.54 -48.71 3.85
C THR A 565 26.28 -49.16 5.27
N TYR A 566 25.20 -48.71 5.89
CA TYR A 566 24.75 -49.16 7.20
C TYR A 566 23.69 -50.27 7.06
N ARG A 567 23.82 -51.30 7.86
CA ARG A 567 22.85 -52.41 7.97
C ARG A 567 22.24 -52.42 9.38
N GLU A 568 21.02 -51.99 9.48
CA GLU A 568 20.27 -51.85 10.74
C GLU A 568 20.15 -53.17 11.48
N ALA A 569 19.85 -54.26 10.80
CA ALA A 569 19.71 -55.59 11.42
C ALA A 569 20.98 -56.14 12.12
N SER A 570 22.17 -55.61 11.77
CA SER A 570 23.45 -56.02 12.33
C SER A 570 24.18 -54.90 13.06
N GLU A 571 23.61 -53.70 13.07
CA GLU A 571 24.21 -52.47 13.62
C GLU A 571 25.64 -52.22 13.09
N ARG A 572 25.88 -52.53 11.82
CA ARG A 572 27.20 -52.46 11.21
C ARG A 572 27.23 -51.52 10.03
N LEU A 573 28.24 -50.66 10.03
CA LEU A 573 28.55 -49.80 8.86
C LEU A 573 29.75 -50.42 8.10
N THR A 574 29.62 -50.49 6.79
CA THR A 574 30.68 -51.06 5.93
C THR A 574 31.11 -50.01 4.90
N CYS A 575 32.41 -49.91 4.68
CA CYS A 575 33.00 -49.09 3.61
C CYS A 575 34.27 -49.73 3.07
N TYR A 576 34.68 -49.37 1.86
CA TYR A 576 35.93 -49.82 1.28
C TYR A 576 37.04 -48.81 1.55
N THR A 577 38.25 -49.30 1.88
CA THR A 577 39.41 -48.42 2.03
C THR A 577 39.78 -47.79 0.69
N PRO A 578 40.11 -46.49 0.64
CA PRO A 578 40.61 -45.86 -0.57
C PRO A 578 42.04 -46.30 -0.86
N ALA A 579 42.46 -46.24 -2.12
CA ALA A 579 43.87 -46.39 -2.47
C ALA A 579 44.64 -45.16 -1.97
N LEU A 580 45.76 -45.39 -1.26
CA LEU A 580 46.65 -44.31 -0.85
C LEU A 580 47.61 -43.96 -1.99
N PRO A 581 47.89 -42.66 -2.25
CA PRO A 581 48.88 -42.29 -3.25
C PRO A 581 50.24 -42.82 -2.84
N ARG A 582 50.96 -43.45 -3.78
CA ARG A 582 52.34 -43.90 -3.58
C ARG A 582 53.18 -42.65 -3.31
N THR A 583 53.69 -42.48 -2.11
CA THR A 583 54.78 -41.56 -1.86
C THR A 583 56.02 -42.21 -2.52
N GLY A 584 56.50 -41.59 -3.62
CA GLY A 584 57.73 -41.96 -4.30
C GLY A 584 58.93 -41.68 -3.46
#